data_75dfa43e79467188ec57df3203768af5
#
_entry.id   75dfa43e79467188ec57df3203768af5
#
_cell.length_a   1.000
_cell.length_b   1.000
_cell.length_c   1.000
_cell.angle_alpha   90.00
_cell.angle_beta   90.00
_cell.angle_gamma   90.00
#
_symmetry.space_group_name_H-M   'P 1'
#
loop_
_entity.id
_entity.type
_entity.pdbx_description
1 polymer ?
#
loop_
_entity_poly.entity_id
_entity_poly.type
_entity_poly.pdbx_seq_one_letter_code
_entity_poly.pdbx_strand_id
1 'polypeptide(L)'
;MNSRRNFLKIVGTTTGGMLFLPEFLTALPSDLYKNSFLGNRQIVVTLQLNGGNDGLNTFIPYENPLYYEYRRNIGIPKKDVLKIANGMGFHPIMTGMHQIAQDGNLSVIQNVGYPNPNRSHFRSVEIWQTATGSTEYSSTGWLGRYLDAACKGDDPIGGMTIDSIDAPALRGQAAHSLTMTDPIRFEKQLKALKSGQDDPIIEHPNLDFVRKLMIGSFEGSDQIQSALEKTKTGMPIYPKHGLAMNLSWVARMIKGELPTSVYYTSLGGFDTHVNQKPKHQNLWKEVSESVKAFYDDMKTAGLLQNVTLMI
;
A
#
# COMPACT_ATOMS: atom_id res chain seq x y z
N MET A 1 18.19 -0.73 -24.71
CA MET A 1 17.21 -1.85 -24.65
C MET A 1 17.84 -2.97 -23.82
N ASN A 2 17.55 -3.01 -22.53
CA ASN A 2 18.04 -4.09 -21.66
C ASN A 2 17.16 -5.32 -21.86
N SER A 3 17.76 -6.42 -22.37
CA SER A 3 17.02 -7.63 -22.71
C SER A 3 16.54 -8.34 -21.44
N ARG A 4 15.38 -9.04 -21.53
CA ARG A 4 14.82 -9.93 -20.50
C ARG A 4 15.86 -10.88 -19.88
N ARG A 5 16.90 -11.20 -20.64
CA ARG A 5 18.03 -12.07 -20.25
C ARG A 5 18.98 -11.41 -19.23
N ASN A 6 19.13 -10.08 -19.26
CA ASN A 6 19.94 -9.35 -18.28
C ASN A 6 19.18 -9.18 -16.95
N PHE A 7 17.88 -9.00 -17.00
CA PHE A 7 17.02 -8.99 -15.80
C PHE A 7 17.12 -10.33 -15.05
N LEU A 8 17.01 -11.46 -15.78
CA LEU A 8 17.10 -12.80 -15.17
C LEU A 8 18.50 -13.16 -14.66
N LYS A 9 19.57 -12.60 -15.25
CA LYS A 9 20.94 -12.80 -14.72
C LYS A 9 21.16 -12.07 -13.41
N ILE A 10 20.57 -10.91 -13.22
CA ILE A 10 20.66 -10.13 -11.95
C ILE A 10 19.92 -10.87 -10.84
N VAL A 11 18.76 -11.48 -11.14
CA VAL A 11 17.98 -12.26 -10.18
C VAL A 11 18.65 -13.59 -9.79
N GLY A 12 19.49 -14.17 -10.68
CA GLY A 12 20.07 -15.51 -10.50
C GLY A 12 21.40 -15.60 -9.75
N THR A 13 22.06 -14.49 -9.39
CA THR A 13 23.43 -14.50 -8.83
C THR A 13 23.55 -14.12 -7.36
N THR A 14 22.43 -13.89 -6.66
CA THR A 14 22.44 -13.57 -5.23
C THR A 14 21.71 -14.61 -4.39
N THR A 15 22.37 -15.75 -4.16
CA THR A 15 22.13 -16.63 -3.00
C THR A 15 22.66 -15.95 -1.75
N GLY A 16 21.95 -14.99 -1.24
CA GLY A 16 22.26 -14.26 -0.02
C GLY A 16 21.35 -13.04 0.06
N GLY A 17 20.22 -13.18 0.68
CA GLY A 17 19.35 -12.21 1.34
C GLY A 17 19.32 -10.73 0.95
N MET A 18 19.71 -10.33 -0.26
CA MET A 18 19.52 -8.96 -0.72
C MET A 18 18.17 -8.82 -1.38
N LEU A 19 17.25 -8.17 -0.68
CA LEU A 19 16.01 -7.65 -1.22
C LEU A 19 16.34 -6.62 -2.30
N PHE A 20 15.98 -6.92 -3.54
CA PHE A 20 15.94 -5.91 -4.59
C PHE A 20 14.83 -4.90 -4.25
N LEU A 21 15.22 -3.75 -3.74
CA LEU A 21 14.39 -2.58 -3.93
C LEU A 21 14.29 -2.37 -5.46
N PRO A 22 13.09 -2.28 -6.03
CA PRO A 22 12.96 -1.97 -7.45
C PRO A 22 13.81 -0.72 -7.76
N GLU A 23 14.59 -0.74 -8.84
CA GLU A 23 15.48 0.37 -9.23
C GLU A 23 14.75 1.73 -9.32
N PHE A 24 13.42 1.72 -9.51
CA PHE A 24 12.63 2.95 -9.51
C PHE A 24 12.61 3.65 -8.14
N LEU A 25 12.83 2.94 -7.02
CA LEU A 25 12.97 3.54 -5.69
C LEU A 25 14.36 4.17 -5.48
N THR A 26 15.35 3.80 -6.30
CA THR A 26 16.72 4.32 -6.22
C THR A 26 17.08 5.28 -7.35
N ALA A 27 16.28 5.34 -8.41
CA ALA A 27 16.57 6.10 -9.63
C ALA A 27 16.10 7.56 -9.63
N LEU A 28 15.60 8.08 -8.50
CA LEU A 28 15.20 9.48 -8.40
C LEU A 28 16.43 10.37 -8.23
N PRO A 29 16.53 11.52 -8.96
CA PRO A 29 17.66 12.41 -8.86
C PRO A 29 17.83 12.94 -7.43
N SER A 30 19.04 12.86 -6.88
CA SER A 30 19.38 13.29 -5.51
C SER A 30 19.07 14.77 -5.21
N ASP A 31 18.95 15.60 -6.24
CA ASP A 31 18.70 17.03 -6.11
C ASP A 31 17.24 17.37 -5.71
N LEU A 32 16.31 16.45 -5.91
CA LEU A 32 14.91 16.63 -5.54
C LEU A 32 14.66 16.42 -4.03
N TYR A 33 15.57 15.77 -3.31
CA TYR A 33 15.41 15.44 -1.88
C TYR A 33 15.84 16.57 -0.92
N LYS A 34 16.53 17.59 -1.41
CA LYS A 34 17.18 18.59 -0.56
C LYS A 34 16.23 19.49 0.24
N ASN A 35 14.95 19.53 -0.13
CA ASN A 35 13.97 20.44 0.47
C ASN A 35 12.88 19.74 1.31
N SER A 36 12.92 18.41 1.44
CA SER A 36 11.96 17.69 2.29
C SER A 36 12.46 17.60 3.72
N PHE A 37 11.59 17.85 4.70
CA PHE A 37 11.93 17.64 6.11
C PHE A 37 12.21 16.15 6.45
N LEU A 38 11.80 15.20 5.58
CA LEU A 38 12.17 13.79 5.67
C LEU A 38 13.55 13.48 5.09
N GLY A 39 14.23 14.46 4.45
CA GLY A 39 15.51 14.25 3.78
C GLY A 39 15.42 13.17 2.70
N ASN A 40 16.32 12.18 2.72
CA ASN A 40 16.37 11.09 1.74
C ASN A 40 15.50 9.88 2.11
N ARG A 41 14.67 9.98 3.15
CA ARG A 41 13.81 8.88 3.57
C ARG A 41 12.75 8.60 2.53
N GLN A 42 12.60 7.31 2.16
CA GLN A 42 11.59 6.83 1.23
C GLN A 42 10.51 6.07 1.98
N ILE A 43 9.26 6.31 1.61
CA ILE A 43 8.08 5.71 2.21
C ILE A 43 7.27 5.03 1.12
N VAL A 44 6.89 3.78 1.33
CA VAL A 44 5.99 3.03 0.46
C VAL A 44 4.62 2.94 1.11
N VAL A 45 3.60 3.35 0.39
CA VAL A 45 2.19 3.15 0.76
C VAL A 45 1.60 2.14 -0.20
N THR A 46 1.18 0.99 0.30
CA THR A 46 0.56 -0.07 -0.50
C THR A 46 -0.95 -0.05 -0.31
N LEU A 47 -1.68 0.10 -1.40
CA LEU A 47 -3.13 -0.04 -1.46
C LEU A 47 -3.48 -1.33 -2.22
N GLN A 48 -3.88 -2.37 -1.52
CA GLN A 48 -4.31 -3.62 -2.16
C GLN A 48 -5.79 -3.56 -2.54
N LEU A 49 -6.09 -3.84 -3.82
CA LEU A 49 -7.47 -4.03 -4.29
C LEU A 49 -7.83 -5.51 -4.20
N ASN A 50 -8.68 -5.86 -3.22
CA ASN A 50 -9.06 -7.24 -2.96
C ASN A 50 -10.23 -7.70 -3.84
N GLY A 51 -10.08 -8.87 -4.45
CA GLY A 51 -11.01 -9.48 -5.40
C GLY A 51 -10.38 -9.59 -6.79
N GLY A 52 -11.16 -9.50 -7.81
CA GLY A 52 -10.74 -9.59 -9.20
C GLY A 52 -11.00 -8.30 -9.97
N ASN A 53 -10.15 -7.29 -9.81
CA ASN A 53 -10.31 -6.03 -10.53
C ASN A 53 -10.32 -6.25 -12.05
N ASP A 54 -11.26 -5.64 -12.75
CA ASP A 54 -11.31 -5.59 -14.21
C ASP A 54 -10.30 -4.57 -14.76
N GLY A 55 -9.06 -5.01 -14.98
CA GLY A 55 -7.99 -4.18 -15.46
C GLY A 55 -8.27 -3.50 -16.80
N LEU A 56 -9.02 -4.17 -17.71
CA LEU A 56 -9.37 -3.62 -19.02
C LEU A 56 -10.48 -2.55 -18.94
N ASN A 57 -11.26 -2.49 -17.87
CA ASN A 57 -12.18 -1.39 -17.59
C ASN A 57 -11.61 -0.38 -16.59
N THR A 58 -10.42 -0.60 -16.10
CA THR A 58 -9.64 0.35 -15.29
C THR A 58 -8.76 1.21 -16.18
N PHE A 59 -7.89 0.56 -16.96
CA PHE A 59 -7.00 1.20 -17.92
C PHE A 59 -7.30 0.66 -19.32
N ILE A 60 -8.03 1.43 -20.10
CA ILE A 60 -8.83 1.01 -21.25
C ILE A 60 -8.03 1.20 -22.53
N PRO A 61 -7.82 0.13 -23.33
CA PRO A 61 -7.21 0.23 -24.66
C PRO A 61 -8.25 0.72 -25.68
N TYR A 62 -8.65 1.99 -25.59
CA TYR A 62 -9.78 2.55 -26.32
C TYR A 62 -9.59 2.64 -27.85
N GLU A 63 -8.38 2.40 -28.33
CA GLU A 63 -8.10 2.32 -29.79
C GLU A 63 -8.10 0.88 -30.30
N ASN A 64 -8.08 -0.11 -29.40
CA ASN A 64 -8.07 -1.51 -29.80
C ASN A 64 -9.50 -2.01 -30.10
N PRO A 65 -9.84 -2.39 -31.36
CA PRO A 65 -11.17 -2.86 -31.72
C PRO A 65 -11.58 -4.13 -30.98
N LEU A 66 -10.63 -5.01 -30.61
CA LEU A 66 -10.90 -6.24 -29.87
C LEU A 66 -11.47 -5.97 -28.47
N TYR A 67 -11.11 -4.83 -27.86
CA TYR A 67 -11.71 -4.43 -26.59
C TYR A 67 -13.23 -4.31 -26.71
N TYR A 68 -13.74 -3.68 -27.76
CA TYR A 68 -15.18 -3.51 -28.01
C TYR A 68 -15.85 -4.79 -28.50
N GLU A 69 -15.16 -5.57 -29.30
CA GLU A 69 -15.67 -6.85 -29.83
C GLU A 69 -15.95 -7.85 -28.69
N TYR A 70 -15.01 -8.02 -27.77
CA TYR A 70 -15.13 -8.99 -26.67
C TYR A 70 -15.87 -8.45 -25.44
N ARG A 71 -16.09 -7.14 -25.35
CA ARG A 71 -16.71 -6.49 -24.18
C ARG A 71 -17.95 -5.69 -24.53
N ARG A 72 -18.78 -6.22 -25.43
CA ARG A 72 -19.98 -5.54 -25.98
C ARG A 72 -20.90 -4.96 -24.92
N ASN A 73 -21.07 -5.67 -23.77
CA ASN A 73 -22.02 -5.30 -22.72
C ASN A 73 -21.38 -4.48 -21.60
N ILE A 74 -20.06 -4.60 -21.39
CA ILE A 74 -19.36 -3.99 -20.25
C ILE A 74 -18.29 -2.99 -20.66
N GLY A 75 -17.94 -2.92 -21.94
CA GLY A 75 -16.96 -1.96 -22.46
C GLY A 75 -17.38 -0.52 -22.25
N ILE A 76 -16.41 0.35 -22.04
CA ILE A 76 -16.60 1.80 -21.88
C ILE A 76 -16.50 2.46 -23.25
N PRO A 77 -17.49 3.27 -23.68
CA PRO A 77 -17.43 3.94 -24.99
C PRO A 77 -16.19 4.83 -25.14
N LYS A 78 -15.57 4.81 -26.32
CA LYS A 78 -14.34 5.58 -26.62
C LYS A 78 -14.45 7.07 -26.30
N LYS A 79 -15.66 7.64 -26.46
CA LYS A 79 -15.93 9.06 -26.20
C LYS A 79 -15.88 9.40 -24.70
N ASP A 80 -16.13 8.42 -23.83
CA ASP A 80 -16.22 8.63 -22.39
C ASP A 80 -14.88 8.35 -21.67
N VAL A 81 -13.91 7.72 -22.35
CA VAL A 81 -12.60 7.38 -21.77
C VAL A 81 -11.77 8.62 -21.47
N LEU A 82 -11.19 8.70 -20.30
CA LEU A 82 -10.20 9.73 -19.92
C LEU A 82 -8.87 9.38 -20.58
N LYS A 83 -8.64 9.91 -21.76
CA LYS A 83 -7.49 9.58 -22.63
C LYS A 83 -6.18 10.07 -22.03
N ILE A 84 -5.13 9.25 -22.16
CA ILE A 84 -3.76 9.59 -21.77
C ILE A 84 -2.86 9.53 -23.01
N ALA A 85 -2.15 8.46 -23.22
CA ALA A 85 -1.22 8.29 -24.33
C ALA A 85 -1.34 6.87 -24.91
N ASN A 86 -0.79 6.65 -26.10
CA ASN A 86 -0.65 5.34 -26.72
C ASN A 86 -1.95 4.55 -26.86
N GLY A 87 -3.07 5.23 -27.12
CA GLY A 87 -4.36 4.58 -27.27
C GLY A 87 -4.98 4.03 -25.99
N MET A 88 -4.43 4.44 -24.82
CA MET A 88 -4.87 4.02 -23.50
C MET A 88 -5.51 5.18 -22.73
N GLY A 89 -6.40 4.86 -21.81
CA GLY A 89 -6.99 5.85 -20.92
C GLY A 89 -7.69 5.23 -19.73
N PHE A 90 -8.05 6.05 -18.76
CA PHE A 90 -8.73 5.61 -17.55
C PHE A 90 -10.25 5.54 -17.72
N HIS A 91 -10.88 4.75 -16.87
CA HIS A 91 -12.34 4.76 -16.70
C HIS A 91 -12.83 6.19 -16.40
N PRO A 92 -13.97 6.64 -16.97
CA PRO A 92 -14.45 8.04 -16.87
C PRO A 92 -14.61 8.56 -15.44
N ILE A 93 -14.83 7.68 -14.47
CA ILE A 93 -14.94 8.06 -13.06
C ILE A 93 -13.59 8.38 -12.39
N MET A 94 -12.47 7.97 -12.99
CA MET A 94 -11.13 8.08 -12.40
C MET A 94 -10.48 9.45 -12.65
N THR A 95 -11.23 10.53 -12.49
CA THR A 95 -10.78 11.89 -12.78
C THR A 95 -9.57 12.31 -11.95
N GLY A 96 -9.51 11.93 -10.68
CA GLY A 96 -8.36 12.20 -9.81
C GLY A 96 -7.09 11.49 -10.27
N MET A 97 -7.18 10.20 -10.63
CA MET A 97 -6.06 9.44 -11.18
C MET A 97 -5.59 10.01 -12.52
N HIS A 98 -6.54 10.41 -13.38
CA HIS A 98 -6.24 11.06 -14.64
C HIS A 98 -5.46 12.37 -14.45
N GLN A 99 -5.85 13.19 -13.47
CA GLN A 99 -5.14 14.43 -13.14
C GLN A 99 -3.72 14.16 -12.64
N ILE A 100 -3.52 13.16 -11.75
CA ILE A 100 -2.19 12.77 -11.28
C ILE A 100 -1.31 12.31 -12.45
N ALA A 101 -1.88 11.59 -13.42
CA ALA A 101 -1.18 11.20 -14.63
C ALA A 101 -0.80 12.39 -15.52
N GLN A 102 -1.67 13.39 -15.66
CA GLN A 102 -1.39 14.64 -16.37
C GLN A 102 -0.28 15.46 -15.66
N ASP A 103 -0.21 15.41 -14.33
CA ASP A 103 0.87 16.01 -13.54
C ASP A 103 2.22 15.26 -13.72
N GLY A 104 2.26 14.13 -14.44
CA GLY A 104 3.45 13.31 -14.64
C GLY A 104 3.85 12.44 -13.44
N ASN A 105 2.98 12.30 -12.44
CA ASN A 105 3.26 11.59 -11.18
C ASN A 105 2.52 10.24 -11.06
N LEU A 106 2.10 9.64 -12.19
CA LEU A 106 1.47 8.33 -12.21
C LEU A 106 2.03 7.47 -13.33
N SER A 107 2.41 6.25 -13.01
CA SER A 107 2.82 5.21 -13.97
C SER A 107 1.89 4.01 -13.89
N VAL A 108 1.56 3.44 -15.05
CA VAL A 108 0.77 2.20 -15.13
C VAL A 108 1.65 1.08 -15.68
N ILE A 109 1.85 0.04 -14.87
CA ILE A 109 2.60 -1.15 -15.26
C ILE A 109 1.59 -2.20 -15.72
N GLN A 110 1.68 -2.59 -16.98
CA GLN A 110 0.79 -3.58 -17.60
C GLN A 110 1.46 -4.95 -17.72
N ASN A 111 0.64 -5.99 -17.97
CA ASN A 111 1.10 -7.36 -18.14
C ASN A 111 1.88 -7.90 -16.92
N VAL A 112 1.53 -7.47 -15.73
CA VAL A 112 2.04 -8.01 -14.47
C VAL A 112 1.33 -9.32 -14.18
N GLY A 113 2.07 -10.35 -13.88
CA GLY A 113 1.55 -11.67 -13.57
C GLY A 113 2.65 -12.61 -13.10
N TYR A 114 2.32 -13.87 -12.88
CA TYR A 114 3.26 -14.90 -12.46
C TYR A 114 3.00 -16.21 -13.21
N PRO A 115 4.00 -17.10 -13.34
CA PRO A 115 3.84 -18.38 -14.01
C PRO A 115 2.81 -19.29 -13.33
N ASN A 116 2.01 -20.01 -14.10
CA ASN A 116 0.98 -20.93 -13.64
C ASN A 116 -0.01 -20.28 -12.64
N PRO A 117 -0.74 -19.22 -13.05
CA PRO A 117 -1.58 -18.45 -12.15
C PRO A 117 -2.69 -19.31 -11.55
N ASN A 118 -2.93 -19.13 -10.26
CA ASN A 118 -4.04 -19.76 -9.56
C ASN A 118 -5.30 -18.92 -9.71
N ARG A 119 -6.45 -19.54 -9.99
CA ARG A 119 -7.74 -18.86 -10.17
C ARG A 119 -8.49 -18.63 -8.85
N SER A 120 -8.02 -19.17 -7.73
CA SER A 120 -8.57 -18.87 -6.40
C SER A 120 -8.11 -17.49 -5.96
N HIS A 121 -9.05 -16.61 -5.65
CA HIS A 121 -8.73 -15.27 -5.11
C HIS A 121 -7.90 -15.36 -3.84
N PHE A 122 -8.22 -16.29 -2.94
CA PHE A 122 -7.47 -16.48 -1.70
C PHE A 122 -6.00 -16.85 -1.97
N ARG A 123 -5.78 -17.82 -2.86
CA ARG A 123 -4.41 -18.24 -3.17
C ARG A 123 -3.64 -17.16 -3.94
N SER A 124 -4.28 -16.46 -4.86
CA SER A 124 -3.65 -15.36 -5.61
C SER A 124 -3.26 -14.20 -4.70
N VAL A 125 -4.10 -13.85 -3.72
CA VAL A 125 -3.77 -12.83 -2.71
C VAL A 125 -2.61 -13.29 -1.83
N GLU A 126 -2.58 -14.56 -1.39
CA GLU A 126 -1.47 -15.12 -0.62
C GLU A 126 -0.15 -15.05 -1.42
N ILE A 127 -0.15 -15.49 -2.69
CA ILE A 127 1.02 -15.42 -3.59
C ILE A 127 1.50 -13.96 -3.72
N TRP A 128 0.59 -13.03 -3.90
CA TRP A 128 0.93 -11.61 -3.99
C TRP A 128 1.56 -11.10 -2.68
N GLN A 129 0.96 -11.43 -1.54
CA GLN A 129 1.42 -10.99 -0.22
C GLN A 129 2.74 -11.66 0.21
N THR A 130 2.99 -12.88 -0.23
CA THR A 130 4.23 -13.60 0.09
C THR A 130 5.31 -13.46 -0.99
N ALA A 131 4.95 -13.01 -2.21
CA ALA A 131 5.81 -13.00 -3.39
C ALA A 131 6.50 -14.35 -3.65
N THR A 132 5.74 -15.44 -3.48
CA THR A 132 6.19 -16.82 -3.75
C THR A 132 5.69 -17.32 -5.11
N GLY A 133 6.24 -18.41 -5.60
CA GLY A 133 5.71 -19.12 -6.75
C GLY A 133 4.32 -19.73 -6.46
N SER A 134 3.60 -20.11 -7.53
CA SER A 134 2.23 -20.63 -7.40
C SER A 134 2.12 -21.94 -6.59
N THR A 135 3.20 -22.71 -6.50
CA THR A 135 3.29 -23.98 -5.76
C THR A 135 4.04 -23.85 -4.43
N GLU A 136 4.53 -22.66 -4.10
CA GLU A 136 5.31 -22.40 -2.90
C GLU A 136 4.46 -21.72 -1.83
N TYR A 137 4.74 -22.00 -0.57
CA TYR A 137 4.09 -21.39 0.59
C TYR A 137 5.13 -20.72 1.49
N SER A 138 4.78 -19.59 2.07
CA SER A 138 5.63 -18.87 3.02
C SER A 138 4.79 -18.36 4.19
N SER A 139 5.36 -18.44 5.39
CA SER A 139 4.79 -17.81 6.58
C SER A 139 5.08 -16.32 6.66
N THR A 140 6.00 -15.80 5.83
CA THR A 140 6.41 -14.38 5.82
C THR A 140 6.00 -13.70 4.51
N GLY A 141 5.60 -12.44 4.63
CA GLY A 141 5.30 -11.57 3.51
C GLY A 141 6.54 -10.88 2.93
N TRP A 142 6.44 -10.38 1.71
CA TRP A 142 7.57 -9.74 1.04
C TRP A 142 7.98 -8.40 1.68
N LEU A 143 7.02 -7.63 2.16
CA LEU A 143 7.28 -6.40 2.92
C LEU A 143 7.82 -6.71 4.32
N GLY A 144 7.33 -7.77 4.98
CA GLY A 144 7.85 -8.23 6.26
C GLY A 144 9.32 -8.64 6.18
N ARG A 145 9.71 -9.39 5.14
CA ARG A 145 11.13 -9.72 4.91
C ARG A 145 11.99 -8.48 4.63
N TYR A 146 11.43 -7.47 3.98
CA TYR A 146 12.11 -6.18 3.83
C TYR A 146 12.31 -5.51 5.20
N LEU A 147 11.29 -5.48 6.04
CA LEU A 147 11.37 -4.89 7.38
C LEU A 147 12.37 -5.64 8.27
N ASP A 148 12.40 -6.98 8.23
CA ASP A 148 13.40 -7.79 8.94
C ASP A 148 14.84 -7.41 8.56
N ALA A 149 15.06 -7.01 7.31
CA ALA A 149 16.39 -6.60 6.83
C ALA A 149 16.71 -5.11 7.10
N ALA A 150 15.68 -4.24 7.09
CA ALA A 150 15.84 -2.79 7.17
C ALA A 150 15.77 -2.25 8.61
N CYS A 151 14.93 -2.84 9.46
CA CYS A 151 14.77 -2.43 10.84
C CYS A 151 15.92 -2.96 11.72
N LYS A 152 16.31 -2.16 12.71
CA LYS A 152 17.30 -2.57 13.71
C LYS A 152 16.61 -2.85 15.04
N GLY A 153 16.90 -4.02 15.60
CA GLY A 153 16.31 -4.41 16.89
C GLY A 153 14.79 -4.66 16.78
N ASP A 154 14.09 -4.46 17.87
CA ASP A 154 12.65 -4.68 17.98
C ASP A 154 11.87 -3.38 17.63
N ASP A 155 12.09 -2.79 16.45
CA ASP A 155 11.33 -1.61 15.98
C ASP A 155 9.89 -2.02 15.60
N PRO A 156 8.86 -1.72 16.42
CA PRO A 156 7.50 -2.23 16.21
C PRO A 156 6.72 -1.44 15.15
N ILE A 157 7.24 -0.33 14.67
CA ILE A 157 6.56 0.59 13.75
C ILE A 157 7.27 0.82 12.42
N GLY A 158 8.21 -0.05 12.07
CA GLY A 158 8.83 -0.05 10.74
C GLY A 158 7.81 -0.18 9.62
N GLY A 159 6.76 -1.00 9.84
CA GLY A 159 5.57 -1.15 9.01
C GLY A 159 4.27 -0.84 9.74
N MET A 160 3.23 -0.43 9.00
CA MET A 160 1.92 -0.16 9.58
C MET A 160 0.78 -0.52 8.64
N THR A 161 -0.14 -1.34 9.12
CA THR A 161 -1.41 -1.63 8.45
C THR A 161 -2.52 -0.75 9.02
N ILE A 162 -3.14 0.06 8.19
CA ILE A 162 -4.35 0.82 8.53
C ILE A 162 -5.53 0.10 7.88
N ASP A 163 -6.03 -0.91 8.56
CA ASP A 163 -7.12 -1.77 8.11
C ASP A 163 -7.72 -2.54 9.30
N SER A 164 -8.87 -3.18 9.10
CA SER A 164 -9.51 -4.08 10.06
C SER A 164 -8.89 -5.48 10.11
N ILE A 165 -8.08 -5.84 9.12
CA ILE A 165 -7.44 -7.15 8.97
C ILE A 165 -5.94 -6.94 8.84
N ASP A 166 -5.17 -7.77 9.54
CA ASP A 166 -3.72 -7.80 9.40
C ASP A 166 -3.31 -8.12 7.96
N ALA A 167 -2.23 -7.47 7.50
CA ALA A 167 -1.68 -7.70 6.17
C ALA A 167 -0.54 -8.73 6.22
N PRO A 168 -0.77 -9.98 5.76
CA PRO A 168 0.29 -10.99 5.69
C PRO A 168 1.54 -10.52 4.92
N ALA A 169 1.39 -9.55 4.01
CA ALA A 169 2.50 -8.93 3.30
C ALA A 169 3.55 -8.29 4.25
N LEU A 170 3.11 -7.76 5.40
CA LEU A 170 3.97 -7.12 6.41
C LEU A 170 4.50 -8.09 7.49
N ARG A 171 4.10 -9.36 7.45
CA ARG A 171 4.53 -10.36 8.42
C ARG A 171 5.97 -10.78 8.17
N GLY A 172 6.87 -10.42 9.08
CA GLY A 172 8.28 -10.82 9.10
C GLY A 172 8.56 -12.01 10.00
N GLN A 173 9.84 -12.33 10.19
CA GLN A 173 10.32 -13.24 11.24
C GLN A 173 10.26 -12.55 12.61
N ALA A 174 10.52 -11.23 12.65
CA ALA A 174 10.34 -10.38 13.80
C ALA A 174 9.09 -9.50 13.66
N ALA A 175 8.63 -8.93 14.78
CA ALA A 175 7.44 -8.09 14.83
C ALA A 175 7.80 -6.63 14.55
N HIS A 176 7.91 -6.27 13.27
CA HIS A 176 8.23 -4.91 12.82
C HIS A 176 7.02 -4.13 12.31
N SER A 177 5.81 -4.59 12.56
CA SER A 177 4.61 -3.93 12.08
C SER A 177 3.47 -3.96 13.09
N LEU A 178 2.64 -2.91 13.06
CA LEU A 178 1.40 -2.79 13.82
C LEU A 178 0.21 -2.72 12.87
N THR A 179 -0.92 -3.29 13.30
CA THR A 179 -2.20 -3.21 12.59
C THR A 179 -3.24 -2.50 13.45
N MET A 180 -3.91 -1.51 12.86
CA MET A 180 -4.98 -0.76 13.52
C MET A 180 -5.97 -0.19 12.50
N THR A 181 -7.21 0.00 12.90
CA THR A 181 -8.22 0.69 12.08
C THR A 181 -8.23 2.20 12.32
N ASP A 182 -7.98 2.59 13.55
CA ASP A 182 -8.04 3.99 14.03
C ASP A 182 -6.95 4.17 15.09
N PRO A 183 -5.96 5.01 14.84
CA PRO A 183 -4.85 5.23 15.79
C PRO A 183 -5.29 5.78 17.14
N ILE A 184 -6.34 6.62 17.18
CA ILE A 184 -6.86 7.19 18.44
C ILE A 184 -7.56 6.11 19.27
N ARG A 185 -8.33 5.25 18.62
CA ARG A 185 -8.99 4.13 19.30
C ARG A 185 -7.97 3.10 19.78
N PHE A 186 -6.93 2.84 19.00
CA PHE A 186 -5.83 1.95 19.36
C PHE A 186 -5.15 2.40 20.65
N GLU A 187 -4.77 3.67 20.75
CA GLU A 187 -4.20 4.26 21.97
C GLU A 187 -5.12 4.07 23.21
N LYS A 188 -6.41 4.36 23.06
CA LYS A 188 -7.37 4.18 24.16
C LYS A 188 -7.45 2.73 24.64
N GLN A 189 -7.42 1.78 23.72
CA GLN A 189 -7.42 0.35 24.05
C GLN A 189 -6.14 -0.07 24.78
N LEU A 190 -4.98 0.40 24.34
CA LEU A 190 -3.72 0.13 25.04
C LEU A 190 -3.68 0.74 26.44
N LYS A 191 -4.12 1.99 26.61
CA LYS A 191 -4.21 2.62 27.95
C LYS A 191 -5.12 1.85 28.91
N ALA A 192 -6.24 1.33 28.41
CA ALA A 192 -7.13 0.50 29.23
C ALA A 192 -6.47 -0.83 29.66
N LEU A 193 -5.65 -1.43 28.78
CA LEU A 193 -4.88 -2.63 29.13
C LEU A 193 -3.78 -2.35 30.15
N LYS A 194 -3.09 -1.20 30.06
CA LYS A 194 -2.03 -0.81 30.99
C LYS A 194 -2.56 -0.59 32.43
N SER A 195 -3.78 -0.08 32.57
CA SER A 195 -4.39 0.15 33.89
C SER A 195 -4.84 -1.12 34.62
N GLY A 196 -4.85 -2.28 33.96
CA GLY A 196 -5.24 -3.58 34.53
C GLY A 196 -4.07 -4.51 34.89
N GLN A 197 -2.83 -4.07 34.76
CA GLN A 197 -1.65 -4.91 34.96
C GLN A 197 -1.03 -4.79 36.35
N ASP A 198 -1.67 -5.39 37.35
CA ASP A 198 -1.05 -5.68 38.67
C ASP A 198 -0.82 -7.19 38.89
N ASP A 199 -0.73 -7.98 37.84
CA ASP A 199 -0.56 -9.43 37.94
C ASP A 199 0.91 -9.87 38.12
N PRO A 200 1.18 -10.86 39.00
CA PRO A 200 2.54 -11.35 39.29
C PRO A 200 3.22 -11.93 38.06
N ILE A 201 4.53 -11.71 38.00
CA ILE A 201 5.39 -12.14 36.87
C ILE A 201 5.47 -13.67 36.86
N ILE A 202 4.77 -14.30 35.92
CA ILE A 202 4.95 -15.74 35.62
C ILE A 202 6.02 -15.83 34.53
N GLU A 203 7.14 -16.49 34.84
CA GLU A 203 8.21 -16.76 33.86
C GLU A 203 7.79 -17.90 32.94
N HIS A 204 7.42 -17.59 31.70
CA HIS A 204 7.15 -18.57 30.65
C HIS A 204 7.61 -17.99 29.30
N PRO A 205 8.33 -18.75 28.44
CA PRO A 205 8.88 -18.27 27.18
C PRO A 205 7.85 -17.61 26.24
N ASN A 206 6.63 -18.16 26.19
CA ASN A 206 5.55 -17.61 25.41
C ASN A 206 5.01 -16.28 25.98
N LEU A 207 5.05 -16.11 27.32
CA LEU A 207 4.67 -14.87 27.98
C LEU A 207 5.72 -13.76 27.76
N ASP A 208 7.00 -14.11 27.70
CA ASP A 208 8.05 -13.15 27.38
C ASP A 208 7.88 -12.59 25.95
N PHE A 209 7.56 -13.44 24.99
CA PHE A 209 7.23 -13.00 23.63
C PHE A 209 6.01 -12.06 23.60
N VAL A 210 4.91 -12.43 24.26
CA VAL A 210 3.71 -11.59 24.34
C VAL A 210 4.00 -10.26 25.04
N ARG A 211 4.81 -10.25 26.09
CA ARG A 211 5.24 -9.02 26.78
C ARG A 211 6.03 -8.10 25.86
N LYS A 212 7.00 -8.64 25.10
CA LYS A 212 7.76 -7.85 24.12
C LYS A 212 6.85 -7.21 23.08
N LEU A 213 5.88 -7.96 22.55
CA LEU A 213 4.87 -7.42 21.64
C LEU A 213 4.04 -6.30 22.29
N MET A 214 3.65 -6.48 23.55
CA MET A 214 2.88 -5.45 24.28
C MET A 214 3.73 -4.20 24.51
N ILE A 215 4.98 -4.34 24.98
CA ILE A 215 5.89 -3.21 25.21
C ILE A 215 6.09 -2.46 23.89
N GLY A 216 6.42 -3.17 22.80
CA GLY A 216 6.55 -2.57 21.47
C GLY A 216 5.29 -1.85 21.00
N SER A 217 4.10 -2.42 21.31
CA SER A 217 2.83 -1.77 20.99
C SER A 217 2.61 -0.48 21.79
N PHE A 218 3.01 -0.42 23.05
CA PHE A 218 2.94 0.81 23.87
C PHE A 218 3.90 1.87 23.35
N GLU A 219 5.16 1.52 23.10
CA GLU A 219 6.17 2.45 22.56
C GLU A 219 5.75 2.97 21.19
N GLY A 220 5.26 2.09 20.31
CA GLY A 220 4.72 2.46 19.02
C GLY A 220 3.52 3.39 19.13
N SER A 221 2.61 3.14 20.08
CA SER A 221 1.44 4.00 20.32
C SER A 221 1.84 5.41 20.76
N ASP A 222 2.83 5.54 21.64
CA ASP A 222 3.31 6.85 22.11
C ASP A 222 3.94 7.65 20.94
N GLN A 223 4.69 6.99 20.07
CA GLN A 223 5.26 7.61 18.87
C GLN A 223 4.18 8.03 17.86
N ILE A 224 3.17 7.17 17.63
CA ILE A 224 2.02 7.48 16.78
C ILE A 224 1.28 8.71 17.31
N GLN A 225 1.02 8.76 18.62
CA GLN A 225 0.34 9.88 19.25
C GLN A 225 1.13 11.19 19.09
N SER A 226 2.45 11.14 19.31
CA SER A 226 3.32 12.29 19.09
C SER A 226 3.24 12.80 17.64
N ALA A 227 3.25 11.91 16.65
CA ALA A 227 3.11 12.28 15.26
C ALA A 227 1.72 12.89 14.93
N LEU A 228 0.65 12.34 15.51
CA LEU A 228 -0.71 12.84 15.31
C LEU A 228 -0.94 14.21 15.96
N GLU A 229 -0.32 14.50 17.11
CA GLU A 229 -0.40 15.81 17.75
C GLU A 229 0.27 16.90 16.91
N LYS A 230 1.43 16.61 16.28
CA LYS A 230 2.11 17.53 15.35
C LYS A 230 1.22 17.93 14.16
N THR A 231 0.26 17.07 13.79
CA THR A 231 -0.60 17.25 12.59
C THR A 231 -2.05 17.53 12.92
N LYS A 232 -2.36 17.98 14.14
CA LYS A 232 -3.73 18.20 14.63
C LYS A 232 -4.45 19.35 13.92
N THR A 233 -3.73 20.35 13.47
CA THR A 233 -4.25 21.54 12.80
C THR A 233 -3.93 21.56 11.31
N GLY A 234 -4.77 22.22 10.51
CA GLY A 234 -4.51 22.41 9.08
C GLY A 234 -4.72 21.15 8.24
N MET A 235 -5.55 20.22 8.68
CA MET A 235 -5.81 19.00 7.92
C MET A 235 -6.65 19.30 6.68
N PRO A 236 -6.25 18.78 5.49
CA PRO A 236 -7.08 18.83 4.31
C PRO A 236 -8.34 17.99 4.48
N ILE A 237 -9.38 18.32 3.72
CA ILE A 237 -10.63 17.58 3.73
C ILE A 237 -10.48 16.34 2.84
N TYR A 238 -10.55 15.17 3.44
CA TYR A 238 -10.65 13.90 2.74
C TYR A 238 -12.11 13.53 2.49
N PRO A 239 -12.42 12.77 1.42
CA PRO A 239 -13.75 12.21 1.21
C PRO A 239 -14.24 11.37 2.41
N LYS A 240 -15.57 11.31 2.59
CA LYS A 240 -16.16 10.60 3.75
C LYS A 240 -16.42 9.13 3.43
N HIS A 241 -15.38 8.35 3.19
CA HIS A 241 -15.44 6.89 3.02
C HIS A 241 -14.18 6.22 3.59
N GLY A 242 -14.24 4.89 3.75
CA GLY A 242 -13.24 4.14 4.52
C GLY A 242 -11.81 4.30 4.04
N LEU A 243 -11.58 4.12 2.74
CA LEU A 243 -10.24 4.23 2.16
C LEU A 243 -9.64 5.64 2.33
N ALA A 244 -10.46 6.68 2.11
CA ALA A 244 -9.99 8.05 2.29
C ALA A 244 -9.60 8.34 3.74
N MET A 245 -10.35 7.79 4.71
CA MET A 245 -10.00 7.89 6.11
C MET A 245 -8.68 7.18 6.42
N ASN A 246 -8.48 5.96 5.92
CA ASN A 246 -7.24 5.21 6.10
C ASN A 246 -6.05 6.00 5.54
N LEU A 247 -6.15 6.50 4.30
CA LEU A 247 -5.09 7.32 3.68
C LEU A 247 -4.87 8.65 4.42
N SER A 248 -5.90 9.24 5.04
CA SER A 248 -5.75 10.44 5.85
C SER A 248 -4.92 10.17 7.12
N TRP A 249 -5.10 9.00 7.76
CA TRP A 249 -4.27 8.57 8.88
C TRP A 249 -2.80 8.38 8.45
N VAL A 250 -2.59 7.68 7.32
CA VAL A 250 -1.25 7.52 6.74
C VAL A 250 -0.59 8.87 6.49
N ALA A 251 -1.29 9.80 5.85
CA ALA A 251 -0.78 11.14 5.56
C ALA A 251 -0.40 11.91 6.83
N ARG A 252 -1.22 11.83 7.88
CA ARG A 252 -0.93 12.47 9.17
C ARG A 252 0.33 11.92 9.82
N MET A 253 0.48 10.59 9.82
CA MET A 253 1.66 9.93 10.39
C MET A 253 2.93 10.28 9.61
N ILE A 254 2.87 10.32 8.29
CA ILE A 254 3.99 10.75 7.44
C ILE A 254 4.39 12.20 7.74
N LYS A 255 3.43 13.12 7.75
CA LYS A 255 3.65 14.54 8.06
C LYS A 255 4.09 14.77 9.50
N GLY A 256 3.68 13.91 10.41
CA GLY A 256 4.11 13.90 11.80
C GLY A 256 5.48 13.27 12.04
N GLU A 257 6.18 12.89 10.96
CA GLU A 257 7.52 12.34 10.99
C GLU A 257 7.64 10.97 11.67
N LEU A 258 6.54 10.18 11.70
CA LEU A 258 6.61 8.83 12.24
C LEU A 258 7.69 8.02 11.47
N PRO A 259 8.57 7.27 12.15
CA PRO A 259 9.68 6.57 11.48
C PRO A 259 9.25 5.31 10.68
N THR A 260 7.99 5.16 10.34
CA THR A 260 7.43 4.08 9.53
C THR A 260 7.81 4.22 8.06
N SER A 261 8.39 3.20 7.46
CA SER A 261 8.80 3.18 6.05
C SER A 261 7.80 2.51 5.13
N VAL A 262 6.92 1.66 5.65
CA VAL A 262 5.92 0.93 4.88
C VAL A 262 4.54 1.09 5.50
N TYR A 263 3.59 1.61 4.74
CA TYR A 263 2.18 1.64 5.09
C TYR A 263 1.39 0.71 4.17
N TYR A 264 0.37 0.09 4.72
CA TYR A 264 -0.52 -0.80 4.00
C TYR A 264 -1.97 -0.50 4.33
N THR A 265 -2.82 -0.49 3.31
CA THR A 265 -4.27 -0.49 3.44
C THR A 265 -4.89 -1.28 2.29
N SER A 266 -6.16 -1.66 2.40
CA SER A 266 -6.84 -2.39 1.34
C SER A 266 -8.24 -1.84 1.06
N LEU A 267 -8.75 -2.16 -0.12
CA LEU A 267 -10.16 -1.96 -0.48
C LEU A 267 -10.69 -3.24 -1.12
N GLY A 268 -11.71 -3.83 -0.52
CA GLY A 268 -12.38 -5.02 -1.03
C GLY A 268 -13.51 -4.71 -2.01
N GLY A 269 -14.12 -5.78 -2.54
CA GLY A 269 -15.33 -5.69 -3.36
C GLY A 269 -15.11 -5.73 -4.87
N PHE A 270 -13.86 -5.88 -5.35
CA PHE A 270 -13.54 -5.93 -6.79
C PHE A 270 -13.94 -7.25 -7.47
N ASP A 271 -14.34 -8.26 -6.70
CA ASP A 271 -14.93 -9.49 -7.24
C ASP A 271 -16.40 -9.28 -7.66
N THR A 272 -16.57 -8.64 -8.81
CA THR A 272 -17.87 -8.12 -9.28
C THR A 272 -18.59 -9.07 -10.23
N HIS A 273 -18.89 -10.30 -9.81
CA HIS A 273 -19.55 -11.32 -10.62
C HIS A 273 -20.90 -10.89 -11.23
N VAL A 274 -21.65 -10.00 -10.56
CA VAL A 274 -22.93 -9.46 -11.03
C VAL A 274 -22.98 -7.95 -10.85
N ASN A 275 -23.68 -7.25 -11.77
CA ASN A 275 -23.79 -5.79 -11.77
C ASN A 275 -22.43 -5.09 -11.78
N GLN A 276 -21.49 -5.61 -12.55
CA GLN A 276 -20.10 -5.13 -12.58
C GLN A 276 -20.02 -3.63 -12.83
N LYS A 277 -20.69 -3.09 -13.86
CA LYS A 277 -20.55 -1.67 -14.23
C LYS A 277 -20.73 -0.71 -13.05
N PRO A 278 -21.87 -0.67 -12.34
CA PRO A 278 -22.06 0.27 -11.24
C PRO A 278 -21.16 -0.03 -10.05
N LYS A 279 -20.91 -1.32 -9.73
CA LYS A 279 -20.04 -1.68 -8.60
C LYS A 279 -18.60 -1.27 -8.86
N HIS A 280 -18.04 -1.62 -10.00
CA HIS A 280 -16.68 -1.28 -10.41
C HIS A 280 -16.49 0.24 -10.49
N GLN A 281 -17.48 0.96 -11.06
CA GLN A 281 -17.49 2.42 -11.11
C GLN A 281 -17.42 3.04 -9.69
N ASN A 282 -18.23 2.56 -8.74
CA ASN A 282 -18.24 3.08 -7.38
C ASN A 282 -16.92 2.81 -6.65
N LEU A 283 -16.34 1.61 -6.79
CA LEU A 283 -15.05 1.27 -6.22
C LEU A 283 -13.93 2.18 -6.77
N TRP A 284 -13.88 2.37 -8.10
CA TRP A 284 -12.89 3.26 -8.70
C TRP A 284 -13.13 4.74 -8.41
N LYS A 285 -14.37 5.14 -8.18
CA LYS A 285 -14.65 6.47 -7.63
C LYS A 285 -13.99 6.64 -6.27
N GLU A 286 -14.22 5.71 -5.36
CA GLU A 286 -13.64 5.72 -4.02
C GLU A 286 -12.10 5.72 -4.07
N VAL A 287 -11.49 4.84 -4.85
CA VAL A 287 -10.02 4.82 -5.04
C VAL A 287 -9.52 6.14 -5.60
N SER A 288 -10.12 6.63 -6.70
CA SER A 288 -9.65 7.83 -7.39
C SER A 288 -9.74 9.08 -6.52
N GLU A 289 -10.83 9.24 -5.78
CA GLU A 289 -11.03 10.37 -4.87
C GLU A 289 -10.08 10.30 -3.66
N SER A 290 -9.89 9.11 -3.08
CA SER A 290 -9.00 8.90 -1.93
C SER A 290 -7.53 9.14 -2.29
N VAL A 291 -7.09 8.55 -3.40
CA VAL A 291 -5.71 8.68 -3.88
C VAL A 291 -5.41 10.13 -4.29
N LYS A 292 -6.38 10.81 -4.92
CA LYS A 292 -6.21 12.23 -5.27
C LYS A 292 -6.08 13.11 -4.03
N ALA A 293 -6.90 12.91 -3.00
CA ALA A 293 -6.82 13.64 -1.75
C ALA A 293 -5.45 13.41 -1.06
N PHE A 294 -5.00 12.17 -1.02
CA PHE A 294 -3.69 11.82 -0.48
C PHE A 294 -2.54 12.46 -1.28
N TYR A 295 -2.60 12.39 -2.60
CA TYR A 295 -1.62 13.02 -3.49
C TYR A 295 -1.53 14.52 -3.25
N ASP A 296 -2.68 15.22 -3.17
CA ASP A 296 -2.73 16.66 -2.95
C ASP A 296 -2.18 17.05 -1.58
N ASP A 297 -2.45 16.24 -0.55
CA ASP A 297 -1.92 16.43 0.79
C ASP A 297 -0.40 16.28 0.81
N MET A 298 0.15 15.23 0.17
CA MET A 298 1.60 15.06 0.04
C MET A 298 2.25 16.14 -0.81
N LYS A 299 1.59 16.59 -1.88
CA LYS A 299 2.04 17.68 -2.74
C LYS A 299 2.13 18.99 -1.96
N THR A 300 1.10 19.32 -1.19
CA THR A 300 1.05 20.53 -0.36
C THR A 300 2.09 20.50 0.75
N ALA A 301 2.38 19.33 1.31
CA ALA A 301 3.43 19.14 2.31
C ALA A 301 4.85 19.10 1.73
N GLY A 302 5.03 19.11 0.40
CA GLY A 302 6.35 19.00 -0.26
C GLY A 302 6.96 17.59 -0.15
N LEU A 303 6.15 16.55 -0.02
CA LEU A 303 6.56 15.17 0.27
C LEU A 303 6.43 14.20 -0.91
N LEU A 304 6.04 14.67 -2.10
CA LEU A 304 5.84 13.78 -3.26
C LEU A 304 7.09 12.97 -3.62
N GLN A 305 8.27 13.52 -3.37
CA GLN A 305 9.54 12.85 -3.67
C GLN A 305 9.90 11.75 -2.67
N ASN A 306 9.26 11.77 -1.51
CA ASN A 306 9.51 10.82 -0.43
C ASN A 306 8.51 9.67 -0.39
N VAL A 307 7.37 9.79 -1.08
CA VAL A 307 6.25 8.86 -0.93
C VAL A 307 5.90 8.22 -2.27
N THR A 308 5.99 6.90 -2.33
CA THR A 308 5.49 6.10 -3.46
C THR A 308 4.22 5.38 -3.03
N LEU A 309 3.09 5.66 -3.70
CA LEU A 309 1.87 4.89 -3.51
C LEU A 309 1.76 3.84 -4.61
N MET A 310 1.72 2.57 -4.22
CA MET A 310 1.56 1.40 -5.09
C MET A 310 0.15 0.82 -4.94
N ILE A 311 -0.53 0.60 -6.06
CA ILE A 311 -1.90 0.04 -6.11
C ILE A 311 -1.86 -1.28 -6.86
#